data_ba4ce3327f25394151ec55afe6637244
#
_entry.id   ba4ce3327f25394151ec55afe6637244
#
_cell.length_a   1.000
_cell.length_b   1.000
_cell.length_c   1.000
_cell.angle_alpha   90.00
_cell.angle_beta   90.00
_cell.angle_gamma   90.00
#
_symmetry.space_group_name_H-M   'P 1'
#
loop_
_entity.id
_entity.type
_entity.pdbx_description
1 polymer ?
#
loop_
_entity_poly.entity_id
_entity_poly.type
_entity_poly.pdbx_seq_one_letter_code
_entity_poly.pdbx_strand_id
1 'polypeptide(L)'
;MKAIKYLLIGALLLGFSAPSMAQNDAAITQATQIIKATSPATVEKALKDIVKANKKNPAVLVGIGHAFLDQKNTELAMKYAELAMARDKKYAPAYILAGDVEVAKDDGGAAAGWYQQAKYFDPKNPDAYFKYANILRGRSPEEAVANLNELRTQRPDIAVDALAARIYYSSNMLDKSMQAYEKVDKSKLEDVDITNYAMAGYLSQHRQKSLDMALYGLNKNPRNAAWNRLAFYNYTDEGKIEEALQYADRLFNASDSAKISGYDYTYYGQAYLANKQYDNAIDMFKKALTANAESKDLANSNKKSLSDAYLAKGDHANAISYYEEYLKNVKEPTATDLAGLGSIYTTMAASQTGEEQKATYLKADGVYKQLGEKFPANIDFANFLRARVNSNLDPDTKQGLAKPFYEALASSLCQKANRDNVDNTRLIEAYRYLGYYYLLKEDKSTANGYWKKVLELDPENETAKQALGMK
;
A
#
# COMPACT_ATOMS: atom_id res chain seq x y z
N MET A 1 16.39 -14.65 -14.69
CA MET A 1 15.70 -13.38 -14.90
C MET A 1 16.16 -12.31 -13.91
N LYS A 2 17.45 -11.98 -13.83
CA LYS A 2 17.98 -10.91 -12.93
C LYS A 2 18.84 -9.85 -13.64
N ALA A 3 19.01 -9.93 -14.97
CA ALA A 3 19.95 -9.08 -15.71
C ALA A 3 19.33 -7.86 -16.43
N ILE A 4 18.03 -7.57 -16.28
CA ILE A 4 17.33 -6.51 -17.04
C ILE A 4 17.14 -5.19 -16.25
N LYS A 5 17.70 -5.06 -15.06
CA LYS A 5 17.45 -3.87 -14.20
C LYS A 5 18.40 -2.67 -14.43
N TYR A 6 19.36 -2.72 -15.33
CA TYR A 6 20.42 -1.69 -15.40
C TYR A 6 20.50 -0.91 -16.72
N LEU A 7 19.58 -1.14 -17.66
CA LEU A 7 19.55 -0.40 -18.93
C LEU A 7 18.37 0.57 -18.90
N LEU A 8 18.65 1.84 -18.72
CA LEU A 8 17.93 3.02 -19.24
C LEU A 8 18.13 4.23 -18.34
N ILE A 9 19.30 4.88 -18.42
CA ILE A 9 19.45 6.34 -18.25
C ILE A 9 20.76 6.67 -18.94
N GLY A 10 20.69 6.99 -20.20
CA GLY A 10 21.85 7.46 -20.96
C GLY A 10 21.46 7.92 -22.34
N ALA A 11 20.78 9.04 -22.43
CA ALA A 11 20.75 9.84 -23.66
C ALA A 11 20.01 11.13 -23.38
N LEU A 12 20.76 12.20 -23.15
CA LEU A 12 20.44 13.55 -23.63
C LEU A 12 21.52 14.52 -23.11
N LEU A 13 22.61 14.64 -23.87
CA LEU A 13 23.41 15.86 -23.85
C LEU A 13 23.64 16.24 -25.31
N LEU A 14 22.91 17.24 -25.75
CA LEU A 14 23.14 17.93 -27.01
C LEU A 14 24.35 18.86 -26.91
N GLY A 15 25.36 18.58 -27.70
CA GLY A 15 26.12 19.39 -28.58
C GLY A 15 26.80 20.67 -28.14
N PHE A 16 28.13 20.61 -28.06
CA PHE A 16 28.98 21.63 -28.70
C PHE A 16 30.22 20.88 -29.23
N SER A 17 30.32 20.75 -30.55
CA SER A 17 31.37 20.05 -31.23
C SER A 17 32.55 20.98 -31.56
N ALA A 18 33.71 20.64 -31.01
CA ALA A 18 35.01 21.09 -31.58
C ALA A 18 35.47 20.12 -32.70
N PRO A 19 36.27 20.52 -33.69
CA PRO A 19 36.72 19.69 -34.80
C PRO A 19 37.40 18.38 -34.37
N SER A 20 37.99 18.29 -33.17
CA SER A 20 38.61 17.11 -32.59
C SER A 20 37.60 16.02 -32.19
N MET A 21 36.36 16.38 -31.89
CA MET A 21 35.30 15.40 -31.56
C MET A 21 34.83 14.64 -32.77
N ALA A 22 34.61 15.28 -33.91
CA ALA A 22 34.19 14.64 -35.14
C ALA A 22 35.20 13.58 -35.64
N GLN A 23 36.50 13.83 -35.46
CA GLN A 23 37.55 12.86 -35.82
C GLN A 23 37.58 11.67 -34.87
N ASN A 24 37.37 11.89 -33.57
CA ASN A 24 37.25 10.82 -32.60
C ASN A 24 36.02 9.95 -32.90
N ASP A 25 34.88 10.55 -33.19
CA ASP A 25 33.64 9.86 -33.51
C ASP A 25 33.78 8.99 -34.75
N ALA A 26 34.48 9.45 -35.79
CA ALA A 26 34.74 8.65 -36.98
C ALA A 26 35.60 7.38 -36.69
N ALA A 27 36.65 7.55 -35.87
CA ALA A 27 37.53 6.43 -35.47
C ALA A 27 36.77 5.42 -34.59
N ILE A 28 35.96 5.90 -33.66
CA ILE A 28 35.13 5.07 -32.75
C ILE A 28 34.07 4.33 -33.58
N THR A 29 33.38 4.99 -34.53
CA THR A 29 32.39 4.38 -35.39
C THR A 29 32.99 3.27 -36.24
N GLN A 30 34.14 3.53 -36.87
CA GLN A 30 34.85 2.53 -37.65
C GLN A 30 35.27 1.32 -36.80
N ALA A 31 35.81 1.57 -35.60
CA ALA A 31 36.19 0.50 -34.66
C ALA A 31 34.96 -0.32 -34.23
N THR A 32 33.85 0.34 -33.94
CA THR A 32 32.60 -0.32 -33.56
C THR A 32 32.07 -1.24 -34.67
N GLN A 33 32.13 -0.79 -35.94
CA GLN A 33 31.74 -1.62 -37.07
C GLN A 33 32.63 -2.86 -37.19
N ILE A 34 33.95 -2.70 -37.06
CA ILE A 34 34.89 -3.82 -37.07
C ILE A 34 34.62 -4.81 -35.93
N ILE A 35 34.40 -4.30 -34.75
CA ILE A 35 34.09 -5.13 -33.54
C ILE A 35 32.84 -5.97 -33.78
N LYS A 36 31.78 -5.37 -34.34
CA LYS A 36 30.52 -6.07 -34.64
C LYS A 36 30.66 -7.12 -35.75
N ALA A 37 31.54 -6.89 -36.72
CA ALA A 37 31.68 -7.72 -37.91
C ALA A 37 32.75 -8.82 -37.78
N THR A 38 33.60 -8.78 -36.74
CA THR A 38 34.79 -9.62 -36.66
C THR A 38 34.69 -10.59 -35.45
N SER A 39 35.21 -11.81 -35.65
CA SER A 39 35.25 -12.77 -34.54
C SER A 39 36.18 -12.32 -33.41
N PRO A 40 35.89 -12.69 -32.13
CA PRO A 40 36.72 -12.31 -30.98
C PRO A 40 38.21 -12.69 -31.16
N ALA A 41 38.51 -13.80 -31.82
CA ALA A 41 39.90 -14.27 -32.01
C ALA A 41 40.74 -13.40 -32.95
N THR A 42 40.10 -12.60 -33.81
CA THR A 42 40.80 -11.83 -34.86
C THR A 42 40.54 -10.32 -34.78
N VAL A 43 39.65 -9.89 -33.90
CA VAL A 43 39.21 -8.49 -33.83
C VAL A 43 40.34 -7.53 -33.44
N GLU A 44 41.26 -7.90 -32.55
CA GLU A 44 42.42 -7.05 -32.20
C GLU A 44 43.35 -6.82 -33.39
N LYS A 45 43.55 -7.86 -34.23
CA LYS A 45 44.30 -7.69 -35.45
C LYS A 45 43.62 -6.75 -36.44
N ALA A 46 42.31 -6.85 -36.56
CA ALA A 46 41.52 -5.97 -37.44
C ALA A 46 41.53 -4.50 -36.96
N LEU A 47 41.62 -4.25 -35.66
CA LEU A 47 41.68 -2.92 -35.06
C LEU A 47 43.09 -2.31 -35.05
N LYS A 48 44.15 -3.07 -35.39
CA LYS A 48 45.55 -2.67 -35.22
C LYS A 48 45.87 -1.26 -35.76
N ASP A 49 45.42 -0.95 -36.94
CA ASP A 49 45.75 0.34 -37.59
C ASP A 49 45.00 1.50 -36.95
N ILE A 50 43.72 1.31 -36.58
CA ILE A 50 42.93 2.34 -35.86
C ILE A 50 43.57 2.61 -34.47
N VAL A 51 43.89 1.57 -33.74
CA VAL A 51 44.52 1.68 -32.41
C VAL A 51 45.90 2.32 -32.53
N LYS A 52 46.72 1.94 -33.53
CA LYS A 52 48.04 2.54 -33.75
C LYS A 52 47.95 4.03 -34.08
N ALA A 53 47.00 4.43 -34.91
CA ALA A 53 46.77 5.82 -35.28
C ALA A 53 46.30 6.66 -34.09
N ASN A 54 45.52 6.06 -33.16
CA ASN A 54 44.89 6.73 -32.04
C ASN A 54 45.51 6.38 -30.66
N LYS A 55 46.67 5.75 -30.62
CA LYS A 55 47.31 5.24 -29.38
C LYS A 55 47.59 6.28 -28.32
N LYS A 56 47.60 7.57 -28.65
CA LYS A 56 47.82 8.68 -27.73
C LYS A 56 46.51 9.38 -27.36
N ASN A 57 45.38 8.94 -27.89
CA ASN A 57 44.10 9.57 -27.70
C ASN A 57 43.24 8.70 -26.76
N PRO A 58 43.15 9.05 -25.44
CA PRO A 58 42.40 8.25 -24.45
C PRO A 58 40.89 8.20 -24.76
N ALA A 59 40.32 9.25 -25.42
CA ALA A 59 38.92 9.26 -25.78
C ALA A 59 38.54 8.17 -26.80
N VAL A 60 39.38 7.99 -27.82
CA VAL A 60 39.18 6.91 -28.81
C VAL A 60 39.35 5.53 -28.16
N LEU A 61 40.34 5.37 -27.28
CA LEU A 61 40.55 4.12 -26.58
C LEU A 61 39.32 3.76 -25.69
N VAL A 62 38.77 4.74 -24.95
CA VAL A 62 37.54 4.53 -24.18
C VAL A 62 36.36 4.19 -25.09
N GLY A 63 36.20 4.89 -26.22
CA GLY A 63 35.12 4.58 -27.18
C GLY A 63 35.20 3.15 -27.73
N ILE A 64 36.44 2.67 -28.01
CA ILE A 64 36.68 1.27 -28.42
C ILE A 64 36.33 0.30 -27.29
N GLY A 65 36.70 0.65 -26.04
CA GLY A 65 36.34 -0.12 -24.84
C GLY A 65 34.84 -0.26 -24.66
N HIS A 66 34.07 0.82 -24.80
CA HIS A 66 32.61 0.77 -24.77
C HIS A 66 32.05 -0.11 -25.87
N ALA A 67 32.58 -0.04 -27.09
CA ALA A 67 32.14 -0.91 -28.18
C ALA A 67 32.35 -2.41 -27.87
N PHE A 68 33.42 -2.78 -27.18
CA PHE A 68 33.62 -4.14 -26.69
C PHE A 68 32.65 -4.49 -25.55
N LEU A 69 32.38 -3.57 -24.64
CA LEU A 69 31.45 -3.76 -23.56
C LEU A 69 30.02 -4.01 -24.07
N ASP A 70 29.60 -3.28 -25.11
CA ASP A 70 28.32 -3.49 -25.80
C ASP A 70 28.20 -4.90 -26.43
N GLN A 71 29.31 -5.49 -26.82
CA GLN A 71 29.38 -6.87 -27.29
C GLN A 71 29.61 -7.88 -26.13
N LYS A 72 29.49 -7.41 -24.87
CA LYS A 72 29.73 -8.22 -23.64
C LYS A 72 31.13 -8.78 -23.50
N ASN A 73 32.10 -8.22 -24.21
CA ASN A 73 33.51 -8.59 -24.06
C ASN A 73 34.16 -7.72 -22.99
N THR A 74 33.96 -8.13 -21.74
CA THR A 74 34.44 -7.39 -20.56
C THR A 74 35.96 -7.38 -20.45
N GLU A 75 36.65 -8.43 -20.96
CA GLU A 75 38.10 -8.53 -20.93
C GLU A 75 38.75 -7.45 -21.84
N LEU A 76 38.35 -7.39 -23.11
CA LEU A 76 38.86 -6.38 -24.02
C LEU A 76 38.39 -4.97 -23.63
N ALA A 77 37.18 -4.81 -23.13
CA ALA A 77 36.71 -3.51 -22.61
C ALA A 77 37.61 -3.00 -21.50
N MET A 78 37.96 -3.83 -20.50
CA MET A 78 38.88 -3.46 -19.42
C MET A 78 40.29 -3.15 -19.94
N LYS A 79 40.83 -3.94 -20.86
CA LYS A 79 42.11 -3.68 -21.51
C LYS A 79 42.18 -2.27 -22.13
N TYR A 80 41.12 -1.84 -22.83
CA TYR A 80 41.06 -0.52 -23.44
C TYR A 80 40.88 0.61 -22.38
N ALA A 81 40.20 0.36 -21.28
CA ALA A 81 40.15 1.28 -20.15
C ALA A 81 41.55 1.48 -19.56
N GLU A 82 42.31 0.41 -19.32
CA GLU A 82 43.68 0.44 -18.82
C GLU A 82 44.63 1.15 -19.78
N LEU A 83 44.51 0.89 -21.10
CA LEU A 83 45.29 1.60 -22.11
C LEU A 83 45.01 3.09 -22.11
N ALA A 84 43.76 3.51 -21.91
CA ALA A 84 43.41 4.92 -21.78
C ALA A 84 43.99 5.56 -20.52
N MET A 85 43.88 4.90 -19.36
CA MET A 85 44.50 5.33 -18.09
C MET A 85 46.04 5.44 -18.21
N ALA A 86 46.68 4.52 -18.92
CA ALA A 86 48.11 4.57 -19.17
C ALA A 86 48.56 5.75 -20.04
N ARG A 87 47.63 6.32 -20.87
CA ARG A 87 47.91 7.50 -21.68
C ARG A 87 47.64 8.81 -20.90
N ASP A 88 46.60 8.82 -20.14
CA ASP A 88 46.28 9.94 -19.26
C ASP A 88 45.71 9.40 -17.95
N LYS A 89 46.52 9.46 -16.90
CA LYS A 89 46.19 8.97 -15.55
C LYS A 89 45.03 9.76 -14.91
N LYS A 90 44.67 10.91 -15.44
CA LYS A 90 43.57 11.75 -14.92
C LYS A 90 42.33 11.72 -15.82
N TYR A 91 42.33 10.90 -16.84
CA TYR A 91 41.21 10.82 -17.78
C TYR A 91 40.02 10.07 -17.17
N ALA A 92 39.16 10.78 -16.46
CA ALA A 92 38.02 10.22 -15.72
C ALA A 92 37.14 9.23 -16.52
N PRO A 93 36.84 9.46 -17.85
CA PRO A 93 36.05 8.50 -18.60
C PRO A 93 36.65 7.09 -18.70
N ALA A 94 37.98 6.92 -18.57
CA ALA A 94 38.59 5.59 -18.54
C ALA A 94 38.23 4.84 -17.26
N TYR A 95 38.19 5.50 -16.14
CA TYR A 95 37.75 4.95 -14.87
C TYR A 95 36.26 4.64 -14.85
N ILE A 96 35.44 5.48 -15.52
CA ILE A 96 34.01 5.21 -15.70
C ILE A 96 33.82 3.91 -16.51
N LEU A 97 34.53 3.76 -17.62
CA LEU A 97 34.51 2.52 -18.41
C LEU A 97 34.91 1.29 -17.59
N ALA A 98 35.98 1.38 -16.78
CA ALA A 98 36.40 0.29 -15.90
C ALA A 98 35.28 -0.07 -14.91
N GLY A 99 34.61 0.93 -14.31
CA GLY A 99 33.44 0.72 -13.47
C GLY A 99 32.28 0.05 -14.19
N ASP A 100 31.99 0.47 -15.45
CA ASP A 100 30.94 -0.15 -16.27
C ASP A 100 31.26 -1.61 -16.60
N VAL A 101 32.53 -1.94 -16.80
CA VAL A 101 33.00 -3.33 -16.97
C VAL A 101 32.72 -4.17 -15.72
N GLU A 102 33.02 -3.63 -14.52
CA GLU A 102 32.75 -4.38 -13.29
C GLU A 102 31.23 -4.52 -13.03
N VAL A 103 30.41 -3.52 -13.39
CA VAL A 103 28.95 -3.69 -13.41
C VAL A 103 28.52 -4.84 -14.32
N ALA A 104 29.11 -4.96 -15.49
CA ALA A 104 28.79 -6.04 -16.42
C ALA A 104 29.20 -7.44 -15.92
N LYS A 105 30.17 -7.49 -15.00
CA LYS A 105 30.58 -8.69 -14.26
C LYS A 105 29.77 -8.95 -12.97
N ASP A 106 28.78 -8.08 -12.66
CA ASP A 106 27.98 -8.09 -11.42
C ASP A 106 28.82 -7.80 -10.14
N ASP A 107 29.96 -7.13 -10.29
CA ASP A 107 30.80 -6.67 -9.16
C ASP A 107 30.57 -5.18 -8.88
N GLY A 108 29.48 -4.91 -8.12
CA GLY A 108 29.15 -3.54 -7.71
C GLY A 108 30.19 -2.92 -6.75
N GLY A 109 30.94 -3.73 -6.00
CA GLY A 109 31.99 -3.24 -5.09
C GLY A 109 33.19 -2.68 -5.84
N ALA A 110 33.72 -3.44 -6.80
CA ALA A 110 34.80 -2.99 -7.67
C ALA A 110 34.35 -1.79 -8.54
N ALA A 111 33.14 -1.83 -9.08
CA ALA A 111 32.55 -0.71 -9.86
C ALA A 111 32.52 0.59 -9.05
N ALA A 112 32.07 0.54 -7.79
CA ALA A 112 32.04 1.70 -6.90
C ALA A 112 33.43 2.30 -6.71
N GLY A 113 34.46 1.47 -6.53
CA GLY A 113 35.87 1.91 -6.42
C GLY A 113 36.34 2.66 -7.66
N TRP A 114 36.01 2.17 -8.86
CA TRP A 114 36.38 2.84 -10.10
C TRP A 114 35.63 4.18 -10.28
N TYR A 115 34.34 4.26 -9.97
CA TYR A 115 33.59 5.53 -10.05
C TYR A 115 34.09 6.55 -9.02
N GLN A 116 34.54 6.13 -7.84
CA GLN A 116 35.19 7.05 -6.89
C GLN A 116 36.47 7.63 -7.45
N GLN A 117 37.29 6.83 -8.13
CA GLN A 117 38.48 7.36 -8.81
C GLN A 117 38.12 8.31 -9.94
N ALA A 118 37.09 8.02 -10.71
CA ALA A 118 36.60 8.94 -11.75
C ALA A 118 36.21 10.30 -11.16
N LYS A 119 35.46 10.31 -10.03
CA LYS A 119 35.11 11.53 -9.28
C LYS A 119 36.34 12.30 -8.78
N TYR A 120 37.36 11.57 -8.30
CA TYR A 120 38.58 12.18 -7.80
C TYR A 120 39.34 12.92 -8.92
N PHE A 121 39.41 12.35 -10.12
CA PHE A 121 40.11 12.95 -11.26
C PHE A 121 39.31 14.04 -11.96
N ASP A 122 37.98 13.91 -12.01
CA ASP A 122 37.08 14.94 -12.55
C ASP A 122 35.85 15.11 -11.65
N PRO A 123 35.96 15.99 -10.61
CA PRO A 123 34.87 16.26 -9.68
C PRO A 123 33.63 16.93 -10.32
N LYS A 124 33.74 17.39 -11.56
CA LYS A 124 32.62 18.02 -12.29
C LYS A 124 31.93 17.06 -13.26
N ASN A 125 32.40 15.84 -13.39
CA ASN A 125 31.81 14.84 -14.29
C ASN A 125 30.55 14.22 -13.68
N PRO A 126 29.34 14.50 -14.16
CA PRO A 126 28.11 14.00 -13.56
C PRO A 126 27.95 12.48 -13.68
N ASP A 127 28.50 11.85 -14.74
CA ASP A 127 28.33 10.41 -15.00
C ASP A 127 28.95 9.57 -13.88
N ALA A 128 30.11 10.00 -13.35
CA ALA A 128 30.75 9.30 -12.25
C ALA A 128 29.87 9.28 -11.00
N TYR A 129 29.18 10.39 -10.70
CA TYR A 129 28.27 10.49 -9.57
C TYR A 129 26.98 9.71 -9.79
N PHE A 130 26.39 9.79 -10.97
CA PHE A 130 25.14 9.08 -11.28
C PHE A 130 25.34 7.57 -11.25
N LYS A 131 26.44 7.08 -11.84
CA LYS A 131 26.75 5.66 -11.84
C LYS A 131 27.09 5.13 -10.44
N TYR A 132 27.88 5.89 -9.66
CA TYR A 132 28.16 5.57 -8.26
C TYR A 132 26.88 5.51 -7.43
N ALA A 133 26.01 6.53 -7.52
CA ALA A 133 24.75 6.55 -6.81
C ALA A 133 23.83 5.37 -7.22
N ASN A 134 23.83 5.00 -8.51
CA ASN A 134 23.05 3.87 -9.00
C ASN A 134 23.49 2.52 -8.42
N ILE A 135 24.80 2.32 -8.21
CA ILE A 135 25.33 1.12 -7.55
C ILE A 135 24.90 1.07 -6.09
N LEU A 136 24.93 2.20 -5.39
CA LEU A 136 24.65 2.28 -3.96
C LEU A 136 23.17 2.27 -3.61
N ARG A 137 22.30 2.68 -4.53
CA ARG A 137 20.86 2.93 -4.24
C ARG A 137 20.14 1.79 -3.52
N GLY A 138 20.52 0.54 -3.78
CA GLY A 138 19.86 -0.63 -3.19
C GLY A 138 20.48 -1.09 -1.86
N ARG A 139 21.71 -0.64 -1.55
CA ARG A 139 22.46 -1.07 -0.36
C ARG A 139 22.61 0.08 0.65
N SER A 140 22.89 1.28 0.18
CA SER A 140 23.17 2.48 0.98
C SER A 140 22.53 3.72 0.33
N PRO A 141 21.21 3.84 0.35
CA PRO A 141 20.49 4.93 -0.35
C PRO A 141 20.88 6.32 0.16
N GLU A 142 21.16 6.46 1.46
CA GLU A 142 21.65 7.71 2.04
C GLU A 142 23.02 8.11 1.47
N GLU A 143 23.94 7.17 1.32
CA GLU A 143 25.23 7.42 0.73
C GLU A 143 25.11 7.76 -0.76
N ALA A 144 24.21 7.09 -1.47
CA ALA A 144 23.90 7.42 -2.86
C ALA A 144 23.41 8.87 -3.01
N VAL A 145 22.52 9.31 -2.12
CA VAL A 145 22.01 10.69 -2.12
C VAL A 145 23.06 11.69 -1.65
N ALA A 146 23.87 11.35 -0.65
CA ALA A 146 24.99 12.17 -0.22
C ALA A 146 25.97 12.43 -1.38
N ASN A 147 26.25 11.42 -2.18
CA ASN A 147 27.06 11.53 -3.40
C ASN A 147 26.43 12.47 -4.44
N LEU A 148 25.12 12.43 -4.64
CA LEU A 148 24.42 13.40 -5.51
C LEU A 148 24.50 14.83 -4.97
N ASN A 149 24.44 15.01 -3.64
CA ASN A 149 24.60 16.33 -3.02
C ASN A 149 26.04 16.86 -3.17
N GLU A 150 27.04 15.99 -3.19
CA GLU A 150 28.42 16.35 -3.52
C GLU A 150 28.50 16.89 -4.97
N LEU A 151 27.85 16.23 -5.93
CA LEU A 151 27.76 16.73 -7.31
C LEU A 151 27.10 18.12 -7.36
N ARG A 152 26.04 18.36 -6.61
CA ARG A 152 25.36 19.67 -6.54
C ARG A 152 26.34 20.79 -6.15
N THR A 153 27.28 20.50 -5.25
CA THR A 153 28.29 21.46 -4.83
C THR A 153 29.27 21.82 -5.97
N GLN A 154 29.59 20.82 -6.80
CA GLN A 154 30.49 20.99 -7.94
C GLN A 154 29.80 21.55 -9.20
N ARG A 155 28.51 21.18 -9.36
CA ARG A 155 27.67 21.49 -10.51
C ARG A 155 26.27 21.92 -10.04
N PRO A 156 26.11 23.17 -9.55
CA PRO A 156 24.81 23.67 -9.10
C PRO A 156 23.76 23.79 -10.21
N ASP A 157 24.19 23.72 -11.47
CA ASP A 157 23.33 23.70 -12.65
C ASP A 157 22.60 22.36 -12.85
N ILE A 158 23.04 21.28 -12.17
CA ILE A 158 22.43 19.96 -12.28
C ILE A 158 21.41 19.77 -11.16
N ALA A 159 20.15 19.55 -11.53
CA ALA A 159 19.07 19.25 -10.59
C ALA A 159 19.15 17.79 -10.14
N VAL A 160 19.62 17.55 -8.92
CA VAL A 160 19.81 16.19 -8.38
C VAL A 160 18.65 15.73 -7.49
N ASP A 161 17.72 16.64 -7.10
CA ASP A 161 16.67 16.33 -6.13
C ASP A 161 15.67 15.28 -6.64
N ALA A 162 15.30 15.32 -7.92
CA ALA A 162 14.45 14.30 -8.52
C ALA A 162 15.11 12.92 -8.50
N LEU A 163 16.43 12.85 -8.77
CA LEU A 163 17.20 11.61 -8.71
C LEU A 163 17.30 11.08 -7.28
N ALA A 164 17.56 11.98 -6.32
CA ALA A 164 17.55 11.63 -4.89
C ALA A 164 16.19 11.08 -4.45
N ALA A 165 15.10 11.71 -4.90
CA ALA A 165 13.75 11.24 -4.62
C ALA A 165 13.47 9.85 -5.20
N ARG A 166 13.90 9.57 -6.44
CA ARG A 166 13.77 8.24 -7.06
C ARG A 166 14.57 7.18 -6.30
N ILE A 167 15.78 7.51 -5.81
CA ILE A 167 16.58 6.60 -4.98
C ILE A 167 15.83 6.27 -3.69
N TYR A 168 15.36 7.27 -2.95
CA TYR A 168 14.60 7.05 -1.73
C TYR A 168 13.32 6.25 -1.98
N TYR A 169 12.58 6.56 -3.07
CA TYR A 169 11.39 5.81 -3.43
C TYR A 169 11.68 4.32 -3.68
N SER A 170 12.70 4.03 -4.51
CA SER A 170 13.10 2.65 -4.83
C SER A 170 13.62 1.87 -3.61
N SER A 171 14.04 2.58 -2.57
CA SER A 171 14.51 2.03 -1.29
C SER A 171 13.42 1.99 -0.22
N ASN A 172 12.16 2.23 -0.58
CA ASN A 172 11.01 2.30 0.33
C ASN A 172 11.13 3.35 1.44
N MET A 173 11.93 4.39 1.23
CA MET A 173 12.10 5.53 2.14
C MET A 173 11.14 6.66 1.73
N LEU A 174 9.84 6.37 1.84
CA LEU A 174 8.78 7.16 1.20
C LEU A 174 8.74 8.62 1.65
N ASP A 175 8.89 8.89 2.95
CA ASP A 175 8.89 10.26 3.48
C ASP A 175 10.09 11.08 2.98
N LYS A 176 11.29 10.46 2.91
CA LYS A 176 12.47 11.12 2.35
C LYS A 176 12.32 11.35 0.84
N SER A 177 11.65 10.43 0.14
CA SER A 177 11.33 10.59 -1.27
C SER A 177 10.46 11.82 -1.51
N MET A 178 9.36 11.95 -0.74
CA MET A 178 8.47 13.11 -0.84
C MET A 178 9.19 14.41 -0.51
N GLN A 179 9.98 14.45 0.59
CA GLN A 179 10.77 15.62 0.97
C GLN A 179 11.77 16.04 -0.12
N ALA A 180 12.33 15.08 -0.86
CA ALA A 180 13.22 15.39 -1.98
C ALA A 180 12.43 15.92 -3.19
N TYR A 181 11.25 15.35 -3.51
CA TYR A 181 10.38 15.87 -4.57
C TYR A 181 9.85 17.27 -4.26
N GLU A 182 9.59 17.62 -3.01
CA GLU A 182 9.14 18.96 -2.60
C GLU A 182 10.15 20.08 -2.96
N LYS A 183 11.43 19.73 -3.13
CA LYS A 183 12.48 20.68 -3.56
C LYS A 183 12.52 20.89 -5.07
N VAL A 184 11.80 20.07 -5.83
CA VAL A 184 11.77 20.14 -7.30
C VAL A 184 10.59 21.01 -7.74
N ASP A 185 10.83 21.92 -8.67
CA ASP A 185 9.74 22.61 -9.35
C ASP A 185 8.85 21.60 -10.05
N LYS A 186 7.54 21.60 -9.75
CA LYS A 186 6.57 20.66 -10.30
C LYS A 186 6.57 20.59 -11.81
N SER A 187 6.87 21.71 -12.50
CA SER A 187 6.93 21.77 -13.96
C SER A 187 8.09 20.97 -14.55
N LYS A 188 9.11 20.68 -13.75
CA LYS A 188 10.31 19.91 -14.14
C LYS A 188 10.20 18.42 -13.81
N LEU A 189 9.14 18.02 -13.12
CA LEU A 189 8.90 16.61 -12.82
C LEU A 189 8.50 15.86 -14.09
N GLU A 190 9.18 14.74 -14.32
CA GLU A 190 8.80 13.78 -15.33
C GLU A 190 7.58 12.96 -14.87
N ASP A 191 6.91 12.29 -15.79
CA ASP A 191 5.73 11.47 -15.46
C ASP A 191 6.03 10.37 -14.42
N VAL A 192 7.23 9.81 -14.46
CA VAL A 192 7.70 8.84 -13.45
C VAL A 192 7.83 9.49 -12.06
N ASP A 193 8.27 10.74 -11.99
CA ASP A 193 8.40 11.47 -10.74
C ASP A 193 7.05 11.81 -10.13
N ILE A 194 6.13 12.28 -10.97
CA ILE A 194 4.75 12.55 -10.55
C ILE A 194 4.11 11.28 -9.99
N THR A 195 4.30 10.13 -10.67
CA THR A 195 3.78 8.84 -10.24
C THR A 195 4.41 8.39 -8.93
N ASN A 196 5.74 8.47 -8.81
CA ASN A 196 6.46 8.06 -7.60
C ASN A 196 6.09 8.94 -6.40
N TYR A 197 5.96 10.26 -6.61
CA TYR A 197 5.58 11.18 -5.55
C TYR A 197 4.14 10.91 -5.08
N ALA A 198 3.20 10.78 -6.01
CA ALA A 198 1.81 10.46 -5.67
C ALA A 198 1.70 9.11 -4.96
N MET A 199 2.41 8.09 -5.43
CA MET A 199 2.42 6.76 -4.82
C MET A 199 3.11 6.77 -3.45
N ALA A 200 4.23 7.50 -3.28
CA ALA A 200 4.87 7.65 -1.99
C ALA A 200 3.90 8.26 -0.97
N GLY A 201 3.20 9.32 -1.35
CA GLY A 201 2.19 9.96 -0.50
C GLY A 201 1.04 9.02 -0.15
N TYR A 202 0.58 8.21 -1.11
CA TYR A 202 -0.46 7.20 -0.87
C TYR A 202 -0.01 6.15 0.16
N LEU A 203 1.15 5.54 -0.06
CA LEU A 203 1.67 4.46 0.78
C LEU A 203 2.07 4.92 2.20
N SER A 204 2.50 6.18 2.35
CA SER A 204 2.87 6.77 3.64
C SER A 204 1.72 7.54 4.33
N GLN A 205 0.48 7.35 3.87
CA GLN A 205 -0.75 7.95 4.44
C GLN A 205 -0.85 9.48 4.30
N HIS A 206 -0.01 10.11 3.48
CA HIS A 206 -0.12 11.54 3.14
C HIS A 206 -1.10 11.75 1.99
N ARG A 207 -2.39 11.42 2.23
CA ARG A 207 -3.46 11.32 1.22
C ARG A 207 -3.59 12.59 0.37
N GLN A 208 -3.59 13.76 1.00
CA GLN A 208 -3.74 15.04 0.27
C GLN A 208 -2.58 15.27 -0.71
N LYS A 209 -1.32 15.01 -0.30
CA LYS A 209 -0.17 15.16 -1.20
C LYS A 209 -0.23 14.17 -2.38
N SER A 210 -0.65 12.94 -2.11
CA SER A 210 -0.89 11.92 -3.14
C SER A 210 -1.91 12.39 -4.15
N LEU A 211 -3.07 12.85 -3.67
CA LEU A 211 -4.17 13.33 -4.51
C LEU A 211 -3.76 14.55 -5.35
N ASP A 212 -3.12 15.55 -4.72
CA ASP A 212 -2.67 16.77 -5.41
C ASP A 212 -1.72 16.44 -6.57
N MET A 213 -0.82 15.47 -6.37
CA MET A 213 0.12 15.06 -7.41
C MET A 213 -0.55 14.21 -8.49
N ALA A 214 -1.47 13.33 -8.14
CA ALA A 214 -2.25 12.58 -9.13
C ALA A 214 -3.08 13.52 -10.01
N LEU A 215 -3.76 14.51 -9.41
CA LEU A 215 -4.54 15.51 -10.14
C LEU A 215 -3.66 16.43 -10.99
N TYR A 216 -2.47 16.81 -10.50
CA TYR A 216 -1.50 17.56 -11.30
C TYR A 216 -1.08 16.75 -12.55
N GLY A 217 -0.81 15.46 -12.39
CA GLY A 217 -0.53 14.57 -13.52
C GLY A 217 -1.70 14.47 -14.49
N LEU A 218 -2.92 14.33 -14.00
CA LEU A 218 -4.14 14.24 -14.82
C LEU A 218 -4.43 15.52 -15.62
N ASN A 219 -4.01 16.68 -15.14
CA ASN A 219 -4.07 17.92 -15.93
C ASN A 219 -3.12 17.88 -17.16
N LYS A 220 -2.01 17.12 -17.08
CA LYS A 220 -1.09 16.91 -18.19
C LYS A 220 -1.55 15.79 -19.12
N ASN A 221 -2.00 14.67 -18.56
CA ASN A 221 -2.51 13.53 -19.29
C ASN A 221 -3.73 12.92 -18.57
N PRO A 222 -4.95 13.30 -18.95
CA PRO A 222 -6.19 12.81 -18.33
C PRO A 222 -6.44 11.31 -18.47
N ARG A 223 -5.75 10.64 -19.41
CA ARG A 223 -5.91 9.21 -19.69
C ARG A 223 -4.88 8.33 -18.98
N ASN A 224 -3.99 8.90 -18.16
CA ASN A 224 -3.00 8.12 -17.42
C ASN A 224 -3.65 7.23 -16.36
N ALA A 225 -3.48 5.91 -16.52
CA ALA A 225 -4.12 4.91 -15.65
C ALA A 225 -3.61 4.97 -14.19
N ALA A 226 -2.31 5.24 -13.99
CA ALA A 226 -1.75 5.28 -12.64
C ALA A 226 -2.31 6.46 -11.84
N TRP A 227 -2.46 7.63 -12.46
CA TRP A 227 -2.97 8.82 -11.79
C TRP A 227 -4.48 8.77 -11.60
N ASN A 228 -5.25 8.21 -12.54
CA ASN A 228 -6.68 7.94 -12.33
C ASN A 228 -6.90 6.96 -11.18
N ARG A 229 -6.07 5.90 -11.08
CA ARG A 229 -6.11 4.93 -9.97
C ARG A 229 -5.82 5.60 -8.63
N LEU A 230 -4.77 6.41 -8.53
CA LEU A 230 -4.42 7.10 -7.30
C LEU A 230 -5.49 8.12 -6.87
N ALA A 231 -6.05 8.88 -7.80
CA ALA A 231 -7.17 9.77 -7.51
C ALA A 231 -8.39 8.98 -7.00
N PHE A 232 -8.75 7.90 -7.69
CA PHE A 232 -9.83 6.99 -7.30
C PHE A 232 -9.65 6.45 -5.88
N TYR A 233 -8.46 5.89 -5.56
CA TYR A 233 -8.20 5.32 -4.25
C TYR A 233 -8.22 6.38 -3.13
N ASN A 234 -7.56 7.53 -3.34
CA ASN A 234 -7.57 8.60 -2.36
C ASN A 234 -8.98 9.11 -2.09
N TYR A 235 -9.81 9.34 -3.11
CA TYR A 235 -11.19 9.79 -2.94
C TYR A 235 -12.05 8.73 -2.22
N THR A 236 -11.83 7.43 -2.50
CA THR A 236 -12.53 6.34 -1.79
C THR A 236 -12.15 6.34 -0.30
N ASP A 237 -10.86 6.43 0.02
CA ASP A 237 -10.37 6.46 1.40
C ASP A 237 -10.82 7.72 2.17
N GLU A 238 -11.02 8.84 1.47
CA GLU A 238 -11.53 10.09 2.04
C GLU A 238 -13.08 10.12 2.15
N GLY A 239 -13.77 9.11 1.64
CA GLY A 239 -15.23 9.06 1.62
C GLY A 239 -15.89 10.03 0.62
N LYS A 240 -15.13 10.59 -0.31
CA LYS A 240 -15.61 11.43 -1.42
C LYS A 240 -16.07 10.54 -2.56
N ILE A 241 -17.25 9.95 -2.37
CA ILE A 241 -17.70 8.80 -3.17
C ILE A 241 -18.05 9.16 -4.61
N GLU A 242 -18.61 10.33 -4.85
CA GLU A 242 -18.96 10.79 -6.21
C GLU A 242 -17.71 10.95 -7.07
N GLU A 243 -16.68 11.61 -6.53
CA GLU A 243 -15.37 11.77 -7.18
C GLU A 243 -14.69 10.40 -7.36
N ALA A 244 -14.74 9.55 -6.33
CA ALA A 244 -14.18 8.20 -6.41
C ALA A 244 -14.79 7.42 -7.59
N LEU A 245 -16.11 7.42 -7.74
CA LEU A 245 -16.81 6.75 -8.84
C LEU A 245 -16.45 7.35 -10.21
N GLN A 246 -16.29 8.67 -10.28
CA GLN A 246 -15.86 9.33 -11.52
C GLN A 246 -14.47 8.89 -11.95
N TYR A 247 -13.50 8.83 -11.02
CA TYR A 247 -12.14 8.42 -11.35
C TYR A 247 -12.01 6.90 -11.54
N ALA A 248 -12.87 6.11 -10.88
CA ALA A 248 -13.01 4.68 -11.17
C ALA A 248 -13.46 4.45 -12.62
N ASP A 249 -14.52 5.15 -13.06
CA ASP A 249 -14.99 5.06 -14.45
C ASP A 249 -13.88 5.45 -15.44
N ARG A 250 -13.14 6.53 -15.18
CA ARG A 250 -12.00 6.92 -16.02
C ARG A 250 -10.92 5.83 -16.06
N LEU A 251 -10.60 5.21 -14.93
CA LEU A 251 -9.61 4.13 -14.87
C LEU A 251 -10.04 2.93 -15.70
N PHE A 252 -11.29 2.50 -15.55
CA PHE A 252 -11.80 1.27 -16.15
C PHE A 252 -12.13 1.41 -17.63
N ASN A 253 -12.62 2.59 -18.06
CA ASN A 253 -13.24 2.77 -19.37
C ASN A 253 -12.52 3.78 -20.26
N ALA A 254 -11.70 4.68 -19.71
CA ALA A 254 -11.12 5.79 -20.46
C ALA A 254 -9.59 5.90 -20.38
N SER A 255 -8.92 5.13 -19.54
CA SER A 255 -7.47 5.19 -19.37
C SER A 255 -6.73 4.37 -20.42
N ASP A 256 -5.54 4.85 -20.81
CA ASP A 256 -4.70 4.17 -21.78
C ASP A 256 -4.00 2.97 -21.14
N SER A 257 -4.13 1.81 -21.78
CA SER A 257 -3.44 0.56 -21.38
C SER A 257 -3.60 0.18 -19.90
N ALA A 258 -4.75 0.50 -19.29
CA ALA A 258 -5.01 0.19 -17.90
C ALA A 258 -5.01 -1.33 -17.66
N LYS A 259 -4.09 -1.80 -16.83
CA LYS A 259 -4.11 -3.17 -16.30
C LYS A 259 -4.91 -3.17 -15.01
N ILE A 260 -6.16 -3.62 -15.09
CA ILE A 260 -7.06 -3.68 -13.94
C ILE A 260 -6.65 -4.84 -13.05
N SER A 261 -6.47 -4.55 -11.76
CA SER A 261 -6.07 -5.51 -10.72
C SER A 261 -7.26 -5.87 -9.82
N GLY A 262 -7.08 -6.91 -9.01
CA GLY A 262 -8.07 -7.25 -8.00
C GLY A 262 -8.30 -6.14 -6.96
N TYR A 263 -7.27 -5.35 -6.67
CA TYR A 263 -7.41 -4.16 -5.82
C TYR A 263 -8.33 -3.10 -6.43
N ASP A 264 -8.23 -2.86 -7.74
CA ASP A 264 -9.11 -1.90 -8.42
C ASP A 264 -10.58 -2.29 -8.27
N TYR A 265 -10.89 -3.59 -8.44
CA TYR A 265 -12.24 -4.11 -8.21
C TYR A 265 -12.67 -4.00 -6.75
N THR A 266 -11.77 -4.24 -5.78
CA THR A 266 -12.07 -4.11 -4.35
C THR A 266 -12.46 -2.67 -4.01
N TYR A 267 -11.65 -1.69 -4.42
CA TYR A 267 -11.94 -0.27 -4.21
C TYR A 267 -13.22 0.18 -4.91
N TYR A 268 -13.47 -0.32 -6.12
CA TYR A 268 -14.70 0.02 -6.85
C TYR A 268 -15.94 -0.56 -6.15
N GLY A 269 -15.84 -1.78 -5.64
CA GLY A 269 -16.89 -2.39 -4.81
C GLY A 269 -17.16 -1.57 -3.53
N GLN A 270 -16.11 -1.08 -2.86
CA GLN A 270 -16.23 -0.22 -1.67
C GLN A 270 -16.91 1.11 -2.00
N ALA A 271 -16.53 1.77 -3.10
CA ALA A 271 -17.16 3.00 -3.55
C ALA A 271 -18.65 2.79 -3.87
N TYR A 272 -19.01 1.71 -4.59
CA TYR A 272 -20.42 1.39 -4.86
C TYR A 272 -21.20 1.04 -3.58
N LEU A 273 -20.60 0.32 -2.63
CA LEU A 273 -21.23 -0.01 -1.35
C LEU A 273 -21.55 1.27 -0.56
N ALA A 274 -20.56 2.17 -0.46
CA ALA A 274 -20.75 3.47 0.19
C ALA A 274 -21.81 4.34 -0.50
N ASN A 275 -21.93 4.22 -1.84
CA ASN A 275 -22.98 4.87 -2.64
C ASN A 275 -24.32 4.12 -2.63
N LYS A 276 -24.47 3.08 -1.80
CA LYS A 276 -25.68 2.24 -1.70
C LYS A 276 -26.09 1.54 -3.01
N GLN A 277 -25.17 1.39 -3.94
CA GLN A 277 -25.35 0.64 -5.18
C GLN A 277 -24.93 -0.83 -4.97
N TYR A 278 -25.74 -1.54 -4.18
CA TYR A 278 -25.36 -2.85 -3.62
C TYR A 278 -25.10 -3.91 -4.68
N ASP A 279 -25.89 -3.96 -5.76
CA ASP A 279 -25.68 -4.92 -6.84
C ASP A 279 -24.38 -4.70 -7.58
N ASN A 280 -24.02 -3.43 -7.85
CA ASN A 280 -22.76 -3.07 -8.46
C ASN A 280 -21.59 -3.41 -7.51
N ALA A 281 -21.73 -3.15 -6.21
CA ALA A 281 -20.73 -3.51 -5.22
C ALA A 281 -20.47 -5.02 -5.19
N ILE A 282 -21.52 -5.83 -5.16
CA ILE A 282 -21.47 -7.29 -5.18
C ILE A 282 -20.74 -7.80 -6.44
N ASP A 283 -21.08 -7.25 -7.62
CA ASP A 283 -20.41 -7.61 -8.87
C ASP A 283 -18.92 -7.31 -8.83
N MET A 284 -18.55 -6.12 -8.36
CA MET A 284 -17.13 -5.75 -8.24
C MET A 284 -16.37 -6.63 -7.24
N PHE A 285 -16.95 -6.91 -6.08
CA PHE A 285 -16.31 -7.80 -5.10
C PHE A 285 -16.17 -9.25 -5.61
N LYS A 286 -17.12 -9.77 -6.41
CA LYS A 286 -16.99 -11.07 -7.07
C LYS A 286 -15.84 -11.06 -8.09
N LYS A 287 -15.72 -10.00 -8.89
CA LYS A 287 -14.59 -9.83 -9.82
C LYS A 287 -13.27 -9.72 -9.05
N ALA A 288 -13.23 -9.00 -7.93
CA ALA A 288 -12.07 -8.91 -7.05
C ALA A 288 -11.68 -10.28 -6.49
N LEU A 289 -12.65 -11.07 -6.06
CA LEU A 289 -12.41 -12.42 -5.54
C LEU A 289 -11.76 -13.34 -6.60
N THR A 290 -12.22 -13.26 -7.84
CA THR A 290 -11.65 -14.02 -8.96
C THR A 290 -10.24 -13.52 -9.31
N ALA A 291 -10.04 -12.21 -9.41
CA ALA A 291 -8.76 -11.61 -9.75
C ALA A 291 -7.68 -11.80 -8.66
N ASN A 292 -8.09 -11.93 -7.40
CA ASN A 292 -7.21 -12.12 -6.23
C ASN A 292 -7.12 -13.59 -5.78
N ALA A 293 -7.54 -14.56 -6.59
CA ALA A 293 -7.60 -15.97 -6.19
C ALA A 293 -6.27 -16.55 -5.67
N GLU A 294 -5.14 -16.05 -6.15
CA GLU A 294 -3.82 -16.46 -5.69
C GLU A 294 -3.42 -15.81 -4.34
N SER A 295 -4.02 -14.70 -3.97
CA SER A 295 -3.79 -14.02 -2.69
C SER A 295 -4.88 -14.37 -1.70
N LYS A 296 -4.61 -15.37 -0.84
CA LYS A 296 -5.57 -15.88 0.15
C LYS A 296 -6.12 -14.78 1.07
N ASP A 297 -5.28 -13.85 1.50
CA ASP A 297 -5.68 -12.77 2.41
C ASP A 297 -6.63 -11.78 1.73
N LEU A 298 -6.32 -11.39 0.49
CA LEU A 298 -7.19 -10.49 -0.29
C LEU A 298 -8.50 -11.17 -0.68
N ALA A 299 -8.44 -12.44 -1.12
CA ALA A 299 -9.63 -13.20 -1.41
C ALA A 299 -10.53 -13.32 -0.17
N ASN A 300 -9.94 -13.56 0.99
CA ASN A 300 -10.70 -13.66 2.24
C ASN A 300 -11.29 -12.30 2.68
N SER A 301 -10.54 -11.21 2.54
CA SER A 301 -11.07 -9.85 2.77
C SER A 301 -12.27 -9.52 1.86
N ASN A 302 -12.20 -9.91 0.58
CA ASN A 302 -13.31 -9.70 -0.36
C ASN A 302 -14.55 -10.53 -0.01
N LYS A 303 -14.41 -11.69 0.64
CA LYS A 303 -15.57 -12.45 1.16
C LYS A 303 -16.28 -11.68 2.27
N LYS A 304 -15.53 -11.04 3.18
CA LYS A 304 -16.13 -10.19 4.19
C LYS A 304 -16.86 -9.00 3.55
N SER A 305 -16.24 -8.33 2.57
CA SER A 305 -16.88 -7.24 1.83
C SER A 305 -18.14 -7.66 1.07
N LEU A 306 -18.16 -8.89 0.52
CA LEU A 306 -19.37 -9.48 -0.07
C LEU A 306 -20.47 -9.68 0.98
N SER A 307 -20.11 -10.20 2.15
CA SER A 307 -21.06 -10.33 3.25
C SER A 307 -21.68 -8.98 3.62
N ASP A 308 -20.85 -7.95 3.79
CA ASP A 308 -21.31 -6.60 4.13
C ASP A 308 -22.23 -6.03 3.04
N ALA A 309 -21.90 -6.23 1.77
CA ALA A 309 -22.73 -5.77 0.64
C ALA A 309 -24.08 -6.51 0.56
N TYR A 310 -24.10 -7.83 0.77
CA TYR A 310 -25.33 -8.61 0.83
C TYR A 310 -26.18 -8.23 2.04
N LEU A 311 -25.57 -8.00 3.20
CA LEU A 311 -26.27 -7.55 4.40
C LEU A 311 -26.93 -6.18 4.16
N ALA A 312 -26.20 -5.23 3.57
CA ALA A 312 -26.71 -3.90 3.24
C ALA A 312 -27.85 -3.95 2.19
N LYS A 313 -27.82 -4.95 1.30
CA LYS A 313 -28.91 -5.23 0.34
C LYS A 313 -30.12 -5.88 1.00
N GLY A 314 -29.98 -6.44 2.21
CA GLY A 314 -31.04 -7.23 2.88
C GLY A 314 -31.04 -8.72 2.52
N ASP A 315 -30.05 -9.20 1.79
CA ASP A 315 -29.86 -10.64 1.47
C ASP A 315 -29.06 -11.33 2.57
N HIS A 316 -29.73 -11.58 3.70
CA HIS A 316 -29.10 -12.13 4.89
C HIS A 316 -28.52 -13.53 4.67
N ALA A 317 -29.13 -14.34 3.81
CA ALA A 317 -28.68 -15.70 3.55
C ALA A 317 -27.29 -15.71 2.90
N ASN A 318 -27.10 -14.91 1.84
CA ASN A 318 -25.81 -14.75 1.20
C ASN A 318 -24.81 -14.04 2.12
N ALA A 319 -25.25 -13.05 2.91
CA ALA A 319 -24.38 -12.39 3.90
C ALA A 319 -23.78 -13.38 4.88
N ILE A 320 -24.60 -14.26 5.48
CA ILE A 320 -24.15 -15.32 6.39
C ILE A 320 -23.19 -16.28 5.68
N SER A 321 -23.56 -16.76 4.49
CA SER A 321 -22.72 -17.70 3.73
C SER A 321 -21.31 -17.16 3.49
N TYR A 322 -21.20 -15.94 2.99
CA TYR A 322 -19.87 -15.30 2.75
C TYR A 322 -19.12 -15.00 4.04
N TYR A 323 -19.83 -14.64 5.11
CA TYR A 323 -19.18 -14.38 6.40
C TYR A 323 -18.64 -15.67 7.04
N GLU A 324 -19.40 -16.76 6.96
CA GLU A 324 -18.93 -18.08 7.42
C GLU A 324 -17.73 -18.57 6.59
N GLU A 325 -17.75 -18.35 5.27
CA GLU A 325 -16.59 -18.65 4.43
C GLU A 325 -15.37 -17.80 4.79
N TYR A 326 -15.57 -16.51 5.13
CA TYR A 326 -14.53 -15.65 5.66
C TYR A 326 -13.94 -16.25 6.93
N LEU A 327 -14.76 -16.60 7.91
CA LEU A 327 -14.32 -17.16 9.19
C LEU A 327 -13.56 -18.49 9.05
N LYS A 328 -13.94 -19.35 8.12
CA LYS A 328 -13.23 -20.63 7.84
C LYS A 328 -11.80 -20.41 7.36
N ASN A 329 -11.52 -19.26 6.72
CA ASN A 329 -10.21 -18.95 6.15
C ASN A 329 -9.38 -18.03 7.04
N VAL A 330 -9.96 -17.43 8.07
CA VAL A 330 -9.22 -16.65 9.07
C VAL A 330 -8.45 -17.61 9.97
N LYS A 331 -7.16 -17.39 10.08
CA LYS A 331 -6.27 -18.25 10.86
C LYS A 331 -6.63 -18.27 12.34
N GLU A 332 -6.98 -17.10 12.87
CA GLU A 332 -7.42 -16.87 14.24
C GLU A 332 -8.57 -15.84 14.25
N PRO A 333 -9.83 -16.29 14.21
CA PRO A 333 -10.96 -15.40 14.33
C PRO A 333 -10.93 -14.62 15.65
N THR A 334 -11.21 -13.32 15.60
CA THR A 334 -11.28 -12.45 16.77
C THR A 334 -12.66 -12.46 17.44
N ALA A 335 -12.77 -11.91 18.64
CA ALA A 335 -14.08 -11.70 19.29
C ALA A 335 -15.00 -10.83 18.42
N THR A 336 -14.46 -9.83 17.74
CA THR A 336 -15.21 -8.97 16.82
C THR A 336 -15.76 -9.75 15.61
N ASP A 337 -15.01 -10.72 15.10
CA ASP A 337 -15.47 -11.55 13.98
C ASP A 337 -16.66 -12.43 14.39
N LEU A 338 -16.61 -13.05 15.57
CA LEU A 338 -17.76 -13.81 16.08
C LEU A 338 -18.96 -12.91 16.39
N ALA A 339 -18.72 -11.73 16.97
CA ALA A 339 -19.77 -10.75 17.21
C ALA A 339 -20.43 -10.30 15.88
N GLY A 340 -19.64 -10.14 14.82
CA GLY A 340 -20.13 -9.82 13.47
C GLY A 340 -21.09 -10.89 12.93
N LEU A 341 -20.71 -12.16 12.97
CA LEU A 341 -21.59 -13.26 12.54
C LEU A 341 -22.91 -13.30 13.35
N GLY A 342 -22.81 -13.18 14.67
CA GLY A 342 -23.98 -13.14 15.55
C GLY A 342 -24.89 -11.94 15.24
N SER A 343 -24.31 -10.79 14.89
CA SER A 343 -25.07 -9.60 14.48
C SER A 343 -25.83 -9.82 13.16
N ILE A 344 -25.23 -10.49 12.18
CA ILE A 344 -25.92 -10.81 10.91
C ILE A 344 -27.12 -11.73 11.18
N TYR A 345 -26.96 -12.77 12.02
CA TYR A 345 -28.08 -13.62 12.44
C TYR A 345 -29.15 -12.84 13.19
N THR A 346 -28.76 -11.92 14.08
CA THR A 346 -29.71 -11.06 14.82
C THR A 346 -30.51 -10.18 13.89
N THR A 347 -29.86 -9.58 12.87
CA THR A 347 -30.49 -8.74 11.86
C THR A 347 -31.46 -9.54 10.99
N MET A 348 -31.05 -10.74 10.58
CA MET A 348 -31.91 -11.66 9.84
C MET A 348 -33.14 -12.05 10.65
N ALA A 349 -32.97 -12.43 11.93
CA ALA A 349 -34.07 -12.78 12.80
C ALA A 349 -35.09 -11.64 12.99
N ALA A 350 -34.61 -10.39 13.07
CA ALA A 350 -35.49 -9.22 13.19
C ALA A 350 -36.40 -9.01 11.98
N SER A 351 -36.04 -9.55 10.81
CA SER A 351 -36.84 -9.50 9.57
C SER A 351 -37.78 -10.71 9.39
N GLN A 352 -37.70 -11.68 10.28
CA GLN A 352 -38.49 -12.91 10.25
C GLN A 352 -39.60 -12.90 11.30
N THR A 353 -40.48 -13.89 11.29
CA THR A 353 -41.55 -14.09 12.27
C THR A 353 -41.68 -15.56 12.68
N GLY A 354 -42.34 -15.81 13.81
CA GLY A 354 -42.70 -17.16 14.28
C GLY A 354 -41.50 -18.04 14.59
N GLU A 355 -41.60 -19.33 14.26
CA GLU A 355 -40.57 -20.34 14.59
C GLU A 355 -39.25 -20.08 13.83
N GLU A 356 -39.32 -19.53 12.63
CA GLU A 356 -38.11 -19.20 11.86
C GLU A 356 -37.31 -18.11 12.55
N GLN A 357 -37.95 -17.03 13.00
CA GLN A 357 -37.33 -15.95 13.79
C GLN A 357 -36.65 -16.50 15.04
N LYS A 358 -37.37 -17.34 15.78
CA LYS A 358 -36.88 -17.97 17.00
C LYS A 358 -35.65 -18.85 16.73
N ALA A 359 -35.69 -19.67 15.70
CA ALA A 359 -34.58 -20.53 15.31
C ALA A 359 -33.32 -19.67 14.96
N THR A 360 -33.53 -18.57 14.27
CA THR A 360 -32.43 -17.66 13.88
C THR A 360 -31.84 -16.92 15.08
N TYR A 361 -32.65 -16.45 16.03
CA TYR A 361 -32.13 -15.89 17.28
C TYR A 361 -31.34 -16.91 18.09
N LEU A 362 -31.77 -18.19 18.14
CA LEU A 362 -31.02 -19.25 18.81
C LEU A 362 -29.65 -19.49 18.15
N LYS A 363 -29.53 -19.35 16.82
CA LYS A 363 -28.23 -19.39 16.14
C LYS A 363 -27.34 -18.21 16.57
N ALA A 364 -27.91 -17.00 16.63
CA ALA A 364 -27.17 -15.83 17.14
C ALA A 364 -26.66 -16.04 18.56
N ASP A 365 -27.53 -16.53 19.48
CA ASP A 365 -27.13 -16.86 20.87
C ASP A 365 -25.99 -17.87 20.91
N GLY A 366 -26.07 -18.92 20.06
CA GLY A 366 -25.02 -19.93 19.95
C GLY A 366 -23.67 -19.34 19.52
N VAL A 367 -23.65 -18.39 18.58
CA VAL A 367 -22.43 -17.70 18.17
C VAL A 367 -21.88 -16.82 19.31
N TYR A 368 -22.73 -16.08 19.99
CA TYR A 368 -22.32 -15.25 21.12
C TYR A 368 -21.85 -16.09 22.33
N LYS A 369 -22.41 -17.28 22.53
CA LYS A 369 -21.90 -18.25 23.49
C LYS A 369 -20.47 -18.67 23.16
N GLN A 370 -20.21 -19.04 21.90
CA GLN A 370 -18.86 -19.37 21.42
C GLN A 370 -17.89 -18.20 21.61
N LEU A 371 -18.34 -16.96 21.42
CA LEU A 371 -17.53 -15.77 21.67
C LEU A 371 -17.05 -15.74 23.13
N GLY A 372 -17.96 -15.91 24.10
CA GLY A 372 -17.60 -15.90 25.52
C GLY A 372 -16.69 -17.06 25.91
N GLU A 373 -16.91 -18.26 25.34
CA GLU A 373 -16.09 -19.45 25.59
C GLU A 373 -14.67 -19.32 25.04
N LYS A 374 -14.54 -18.81 23.80
CA LYS A 374 -13.23 -18.63 23.13
C LYS A 374 -12.46 -17.44 23.63
N PHE A 375 -13.15 -16.39 24.06
CA PHE A 375 -12.55 -15.12 24.49
C PHE A 375 -13.03 -14.74 25.89
N PRO A 376 -12.54 -15.39 26.96
CA PRO A 376 -12.99 -15.11 28.35
C PRO A 376 -12.85 -13.65 28.77
N ALA A 377 -11.86 -12.93 28.25
CA ALA A 377 -11.70 -11.49 28.48
C ALA A 377 -12.86 -10.64 27.90
N ASN A 378 -13.65 -11.20 26.98
CA ASN A 378 -14.81 -10.56 26.38
C ASN A 378 -16.15 -11.12 26.90
N ILE A 379 -16.14 -11.84 28.03
CA ILE A 379 -17.34 -12.51 28.56
C ILE A 379 -18.48 -11.51 28.85
N ASP A 380 -18.17 -10.32 29.35
CA ASP A 380 -19.16 -9.28 29.60
C ASP A 380 -19.85 -8.83 28.32
N PHE A 381 -19.07 -8.69 27.23
CA PHE A 381 -19.60 -8.36 25.91
C PHE A 381 -20.46 -9.50 25.36
N ALA A 382 -20.00 -10.73 25.49
CA ALA A 382 -20.77 -11.93 25.09
C ALA A 382 -22.10 -11.99 25.86
N ASN A 383 -22.10 -11.85 27.18
CA ASN A 383 -23.29 -11.84 28.02
C ASN A 383 -24.26 -10.73 27.64
N PHE A 384 -23.75 -9.54 27.34
CA PHE A 384 -24.57 -8.42 26.87
C PHE A 384 -25.30 -8.74 25.54
N LEU A 385 -24.58 -9.30 24.56
CA LEU A 385 -25.16 -9.70 23.27
C LEU A 385 -26.18 -10.84 23.44
N ARG A 386 -25.87 -11.85 24.28
CA ARG A 386 -26.78 -12.95 24.61
C ARG A 386 -28.03 -12.46 25.32
N ALA A 387 -27.88 -11.55 26.25
CA ALA A 387 -29.03 -10.94 26.94
C ALA A 387 -30.00 -10.28 25.95
N ARG A 388 -29.49 -9.49 25.01
CA ARG A 388 -30.31 -8.83 23.98
C ARG A 388 -31.02 -9.83 23.08
N VAL A 389 -30.34 -10.86 22.61
CA VAL A 389 -30.97 -11.93 21.81
C VAL A 389 -32.03 -12.65 22.58
N ASN A 390 -31.78 -12.98 23.85
CA ASN A 390 -32.75 -13.67 24.70
C ASN A 390 -33.91 -12.78 25.15
N SER A 391 -33.73 -11.46 25.19
CA SER A 391 -34.83 -10.50 25.33
C SER A 391 -35.76 -10.51 24.08
N ASN A 392 -35.20 -10.64 22.89
CA ASN A 392 -35.98 -10.76 21.66
C ASN A 392 -36.72 -12.12 21.56
N LEU A 393 -36.17 -13.17 22.15
CA LEU A 393 -36.84 -14.50 22.26
C LEU A 393 -37.99 -14.51 23.28
N ASP A 394 -37.97 -13.59 24.24
CA ASP A 394 -38.99 -13.43 25.32
C ASP A 394 -39.38 -11.95 25.44
N PRO A 395 -40.04 -11.37 24.42
CA PRO A 395 -40.32 -9.91 24.35
C PRO A 395 -41.21 -9.44 25.51
N ASP A 396 -42.09 -10.29 26.03
CA ASP A 396 -42.91 -9.99 27.18
C ASP A 396 -42.16 -10.17 28.53
N THR A 397 -40.92 -10.61 28.50
CA THR A 397 -40.06 -10.89 29.68
C THR A 397 -40.67 -11.90 30.66
N LYS A 398 -41.68 -12.65 30.23
CA LYS A 398 -42.43 -13.61 31.11
C LYS A 398 -41.60 -14.79 31.52
N GLN A 399 -40.77 -15.32 30.60
CA GLN A 399 -39.92 -16.48 30.88
C GLN A 399 -38.61 -16.07 31.59
N GLY A 400 -38.14 -14.86 31.38
CA GLY A 400 -36.90 -14.34 31.93
C GLY A 400 -35.68 -14.89 31.26
N LEU A 401 -35.75 -15.18 29.93
CA LEU A 401 -34.65 -15.80 29.18
C LEU A 401 -33.35 -14.97 29.22
N ALA A 402 -33.44 -13.66 29.24
CA ALA A 402 -32.29 -12.78 29.31
C ALA A 402 -31.74 -12.57 30.73
N LYS A 403 -32.53 -12.92 31.77
CA LYS A 403 -32.16 -12.69 33.17
C LYS A 403 -30.77 -13.20 33.53
N PRO A 404 -30.39 -14.47 33.31
CA PRO A 404 -29.10 -14.99 33.75
C PRO A 404 -27.92 -14.23 33.15
N PHE A 405 -28.05 -13.73 31.93
CA PHE A 405 -27.00 -12.98 31.24
C PHE A 405 -26.87 -11.57 31.74
N TYR A 406 -27.99 -10.86 32.01
CA TYR A 406 -27.95 -9.54 32.65
C TYR A 406 -27.47 -9.58 34.07
N GLU A 407 -27.83 -10.61 34.85
CA GLU A 407 -27.30 -10.80 36.21
C GLU A 407 -25.79 -11.04 36.21
N ALA A 408 -25.29 -11.91 35.34
CA ALA A 408 -23.86 -12.17 35.19
C ALA A 408 -23.09 -10.90 34.75
N LEU A 409 -23.61 -10.17 33.77
CA LEU A 409 -23.05 -8.91 33.33
C LEU A 409 -23.01 -7.86 34.45
N ALA A 410 -24.14 -7.67 35.14
CA ALA A 410 -24.20 -6.70 36.22
C ALA A 410 -23.27 -7.07 37.38
N SER A 411 -23.18 -8.35 37.76
CA SER A 411 -22.25 -8.82 38.76
C SER A 411 -20.79 -8.53 38.42
N SER A 412 -20.39 -8.81 37.15
CA SER A 412 -19.03 -8.57 36.70
C SER A 412 -18.70 -7.08 36.66
N LEU A 413 -19.57 -6.26 36.04
CA LEU A 413 -19.31 -4.83 35.86
C LEU A 413 -19.32 -4.07 37.20
N CYS A 414 -20.11 -4.51 38.19
CA CYS A 414 -20.08 -3.91 39.53
C CYS A 414 -18.75 -4.12 40.26
N GLN A 415 -17.98 -5.13 39.92
CA GLN A 415 -16.67 -5.41 40.52
C GLN A 415 -15.54 -4.61 39.90
N LYS A 416 -15.76 -3.97 38.74
CA LYS A 416 -14.75 -3.10 38.12
C LYS A 416 -14.49 -1.86 38.96
N ALA A 417 -13.21 -1.60 39.30
CA ALA A 417 -12.81 -0.43 40.02
C ALA A 417 -13.08 0.89 39.26
N ASN A 418 -12.88 0.86 37.93
CA ASN A 418 -13.13 1.99 37.04
C ASN A 418 -14.02 1.52 35.88
N ARG A 419 -15.26 1.96 35.85
CA ARG A 419 -16.22 1.73 34.77
C ARG A 419 -16.22 2.92 33.85
N ASP A 420 -16.23 2.62 32.55
CA ASP A 420 -16.42 3.65 31.50
C ASP A 420 -17.91 3.88 31.19
N ASN A 421 -18.18 4.81 30.29
CA ASN A 421 -19.54 5.12 29.87
C ASN A 421 -20.25 3.93 29.20
N VAL A 422 -19.50 3.05 28.53
CA VAL A 422 -20.07 1.85 27.87
C VAL A 422 -20.51 0.86 28.94
N ASP A 423 -19.69 0.63 29.95
CA ASP A 423 -20.01 -0.24 31.10
C ASP A 423 -21.27 0.27 31.82
N ASN A 424 -21.35 1.59 32.08
CA ASN A 424 -22.51 2.19 32.72
C ASN A 424 -23.79 2.07 31.89
N THR A 425 -23.70 2.28 30.55
CA THR A 425 -24.83 2.08 29.64
C THR A 425 -25.35 0.65 29.67
N ARG A 426 -24.44 -0.33 29.67
CA ARG A 426 -24.79 -1.75 29.76
C ARG A 426 -25.42 -2.10 31.10
N LEU A 427 -24.94 -1.54 32.19
CA LEU A 427 -25.53 -1.72 33.53
C LEU A 427 -26.94 -1.12 33.61
N ILE A 428 -27.16 0.05 33.07
CA ILE A 428 -28.49 0.67 33.00
C ILE A 428 -29.48 -0.24 32.27
N GLU A 429 -29.06 -0.79 31.08
CA GLU A 429 -29.89 -1.74 30.33
C GLU A 429 -30.18 -3.00 31.16
N ALA A 430 -29.17 -3.59 31.77
CA ALA A 430 -29.31 -4.78 32.62
C ALA A 430 -30.26 -4.53 33.78
N TYR A 431 -30.08 -3.44 34.53
CA TYR A 431 -30.93 -3.13 35.66
C TYR A 431 -32.37 -2.81 35.28
N ARG A 432 -32.60 -2.14 34.14
CA ARG A 432 -33.94 -1.88 33.60
C ARG A 432 -34.66 -3.21 33.28
N TYR A 433 -33.98 -4.14 32.62
CA TYR A 433 -34.55 -5.47 32.33
C TYR A 433 -34.87 -6.24 33.63
N LEU A 434 -33.93 -6.28 34.58
CA LEU A 434 -34.10 -7.00 35.83
C LEU A 434 -35.20 -6.35 36.70
N GLY A 435 -35.25 -5.03 36.76
CA GLY A 435 -36.31 -4.31 37.44
C GLY A 435 -37.69 -4.63 36.88
N TYR A 436 -37.83 -4.65 35.53
CA TYR A 436 -39.07 -5.02 34.87
C TYR A 436 -39.43 -6.49 35.09
N TYR A 437 -38.46 -7.42 34.97
CA TYR A 437 -38.67 -8.84 35.23
C TYR A 437 -39.22 -9.12 36.63
N TYR A 438 -38.62 -8.55 37.68
CA TYR A 438 -39.06 -8.73 39.06
C TYR A 438 -40.40 -8.03 39.36
N LEU A 439 -40.70 -6.94 38.66
CA LEU A 439 -42.03 -6.34 38.71
C LEU A 439 -43.11 -7.29 38.21
N LEU A 440 -42.86 -7.97 37.06
CA LEU A 440 -43.77 -8.99 36.50
C LEU A 440 -43.92 -10.22 37.39
N LYS A 441 -42.92 -10.50 38.21
CA LYS A 441 -42.97 -11.59 39.22
C LYS A 441 -43.58 -11.14 40.58
N GLU A 442 -44.14 -9.92 40.65
CA GLU A 442 -44.74 -9.32 41.82
C GLU A 442 -43.72 -9.10 42.97
N ASP A 443 -42.43 -9.29 42.76
CA ASP A 443 -41.37 -8.98 43.71
C ASP A 443 -40.99 -7.49 43.61
N LYS A 444 -41.85 -6.64 44.15
CA LYS A 444 -41.67 -5.19 44.17
C LYS A 444 -40.40 -4.75 44.90
N SER A 445 -39.98 -5.50 45.92
CA SER A 445 -38.80 -5.15 46.70
C SER A 445 -37.54 -5.25 45.85
N THR A 446 -37.33 -6.37 45.19
CA THR A 446 -36.18 -6.60 44.30
C THR A 446 -36.27 -5.68 43.09
N ALA A 447 -37.45 -5.50 42.49
CA ALA A 447 -37.66 -4.58 41.35
C ALA A 447 -37.22 -3.16 41.70
N ASN A 448 -37.70 -2.61 42.84
CA ASN A 448 -37.33 -1.28 43.28
C ASN A 448 -35.82 -1.12 43.57
N GLY A 449 -35.17 -2.19 44.02
CA GLY A 449 -33.71 -2.23 44.20
C GLY A 449 -32.97 -2.00 42.88
N TYR A 450 -33.42 -2.64 41.77
CA TYR A 450 -32.82 -2.44 40.46
C TYR A 450 -33.14 -1.05 39.87
N TRP A 451 -34.37 -0.54 40.02
CA TRP A 451 -34.72 0.80 39.54
C TRP A 451 -33.92 1.90 40.26
N LYS A 452 -33.66 1.76 41.56
CA LYS A 452 -32.76 2.69 42.30
C LYS A 452 -31.35 2.68 41.72
N LYS A 453 -30.80 1.49 41.39
CA LYS A 453 -29.49 1.37 40.74
C LYS A 453 -29.44 2.03 39.34
N VAL A 454 -30.55 2.02 38.60
CA VAL A 454 -30.64 2.81 37.37
C VAL A 454 -30.49 4.31 37.68
N LEU A 455 -31.20 4.85 38.68
CA LEU A 455 -31.10 6.27 39.05
C LEU A 455 -29.73 6.65 39.63
N GLU A 456 -29.00 5.72 40.24
CA GLU A 456 -27.60 5.95 40.69
C GLU A 456 -26.67 6.22 39.50
N LEU A 457 -26.94 5.62 38.33
CA LEU A 457 -26.15 5.77 37.10
C LEU A 457 -26.70 6.84 36.15
N ASP A 458 -28.02 7.01 36.14
CA ASP A 458 -28.74 7.96 35.31
C ASP A 458 -29.90 8.58 36.14
N PRO A 459 -29.62 9.65 36.89
CA PRO A 459 -30.60 10.31 37.74
C PRO A 459 -31.84 10.84 37.03
N GLU A 460 -31.74 11.10 35.72
CA GLU A 460 -32.84 11.62 34.90
C GLU A 460 -33.60 10.53 34.15
N ASN A 461 -33.39 9.25 34.47
CA ASN A 461 -34.04 8.15 33.79
C ASN A 461 -35.55 8.09 34.09
N GLU A 462 -36.36 8.60 33.16
CA GLU A 462 -37.81 8.72 33.33
C GLU A 462 -38.49 7.37 33.60
N THR A 463 -38.04 6.28 32.95
CA THR A 463 -38.60 4.94 33.18
C THR A 463 -38.40 4.48 34.60
N ALA A 464 -37.22 4.74 35.17
CA ALA A 464 -36.94 4.37 36.58
C ALA A 464 -37.71 5.25 37.58
N LYS A 465 -37.83 6.56 37.30
CA LYS A 465 -38.65 7.46 38.13
C LYS A 465 -40.12 7.00 38.15
N GLN A 466 -40.69 6.69 36.98
CA GLN A 466 -42.08 6.18 36.88
C GLN A 466 -42.24 4.85 37.61
N ALA A 467 -41.32 3.92 37.45
CA ALA A 467 -41.38 2.62 38.11
C ALA A 467 -41.34 2.72 39.65
N LEU A 468 -40.66 3.74 40.16
CA LEU A 468 -40.57 4.04 41.63
C LEU A 468 -41.67 4.97 42.14
N GLY A 469 -42.59 5.44 41.26
CA GLY A 469 -43.65 6.38 41.62
C GLY A 469 -43.14 7.79 41.95
N MET A 470 -41.96 8.15 41.47
CA MET A 470 -41.38 9.50 41.60
C MET A 470 -41.99 10.43 40.52
N LYS A 471 -42.26 11.66 40.91
CA LYS A 471 -42.78 12.71 40.01
C LYS A 471 -41.63 13.50 39.36
#